data_4189d2d89b17f4c5eed3d71d59a4872c
#
_entry.id   4189d2d89b17f4c5eed3d71d59a4872c
#
_cell.length_a   1.000
_cell.length_b   1.000
_cell.length_c   1.000
_cell.angle_alpha   90.00
_cell.angle_beta   90.00
_cell.angle_gamma   90.00
#
_symmetry.space_group_name_H-M   'P 1'
#
loop_
_entity.id
_entity.type
_entity.pdbx_description
1 polymer ?
#
loop_
_entity_poly.entity_id
_entity_poly.type
_entity_poly.pdbx_seq_one_letter_code
_entity_poly.pdbx_strand_id
1 'polypeptide(L)'
;MAQNIFSAMELDAIGEMMNISLGSSATAVSNLLDHRVDITTPKVTVVPISEFTLGELEPAIGVEIKYVSGLEGSNIMLLKRSDVKAIVELLMGTEIPEEEFELNELTISAVCELMNQMMGAASTALSDFLGRPVNISTPQSFSLDDLEEIKRERFHSETGMLVAVHFILEIEGVLKSEFVNIMSVELARELEGKSPIDFPRETAMGALALYISDQSVVNFQPMNVNFGLIPPLGYRVKGKRNKNAELSKRALEALG
;
A
#
# COMPACT_ATOMS: atom_id res chain seq x y z
N MET A 1 18.45 -25.74 -5.81
CA MET A 1 17.32 -25.49 -6.73
C MET A 1 16.33 -24.65 -5.94
N ALA A 2 16.20 -23.37 -6.25
CA ALA A 2 15.16 -22.53 -5.65
C ALA A 2 13.82 -23.12 -6.07
N GLN A 3 13.07 -23.68 -5.14
CA GLN A 3 11.67 -24.03 -5.37
C GLN A 3 10.97 -22.74 -5.74
N ASN A 4 10.26 -22.72 -6.89
CA ASN A 4 9.37 -21.63 -7.25
C ASN A 4 8.24 -21.61 -6.21
N ILE A 5 8.39 -20.79 -5.18
CA ILE A 5 7.42 -20.67 -4.08
C ILE A 5 6.11 -20.12 -4.61
N PHE A 6 6.19 -19.20 -5.58
CA PHE A 6 5.07 -18.61 -6.30
C PHE A 6 5.28 -18.74 -7.81
N SER A 7 4.21 -18.99 -8.53
CA SER A 7 4.16 -18.87 -10.00
C SER A 7 4.15 -17.37 -10.40
N ALA A 8 4.41 -17.08 -11.67
CA ALA A 8 4.33 -15.73 -12.19
C ALA A 8 2.93 -15.09 -11.99
N MET A 9 1.87 -15.91 -12.12
CA MET A 9 0.48 -15.47 -11.93
C MET A 9 0.20 -15.12 -10.46
N GLU A 10 0.73 -15.88 -9.52
CA GLU A 10 0.60 -15.61 -8.07
C GLU A 10 1.35 -14.33 -7.70
N LEU A 11 2.55 -14.11 -8.22
CA LEU A 11 3.28 -12.86 -8.00
C LEU A 11 2.56 -11.66 -8.59
N ASP A 12 1.95 -11.80 -9.76
CA ASP A 12 1.11 -10.77 -10.38
C ASP A 12 -0.11 -10.45 -9.50
N ALA A 13 -0.76 -11.48 -8.96
CA ALA A 13 -1.92 -11.33 -8.08
C ALA A 13 -1.54 -10.60 -6.78
N ILE A 14 -0.41 -10.96 -6.15
CA ILE A 14 0.13 -10.26 -4.97
C ILE A 14 0.42 -8.80 -5.32
N GLY A 15 1.06 -8.55 -6.47
CA GLY A 15 1.38 -7.22 -6.95
C GLY A 15 0.13 -6.35 -7.13
N GLU A 16 -0.91 -6.89 -7.77
CA GLU A 16 -2.16 -6.16 -7.97
C GLU A 16 -2.88 -5.86 -6.64
N MET A 17 -2.91 -6.83 -5.72
CA MET A 17 -3.46 -6.63 -4.38
C MET A 17 -2.74 -5.51 -3.63
N MET A 18 -1.42 -5.52 -3.67
CA MET A 18 -0.61 -4.51 -3.01
C MET A 18 -0.75 -3.14 -3.69
N ASN A 19 -0.87 -3.11 -5.02
CA ASN A 19 -1.14 -1.89 -5.78
C ASN A 19 -2.48 -1.25 -5.38
N ILE A 20 -3.53 -2.04 -5.30
CA ILE A 20 -4.86 -1.59 -4.85
C ILE A 20 -4.80 -1.06 -3.42
N SER A 21 -4.20 -1.82 -2.53
CA SER A 21 -4.11 -1.52 -1.11
C SER A 21 -3.32 -0.22 -0.87
N LEU A 22 -2.08 -0.13 -1.35
CA LEU A 22 -1.25 1.05 -1.14
C LEU A 22 -1.64 2.23 -2.05
N GLY A 23 -2.14 1.97 -3.27
CA GLY A 23 -2.67 3.01 -4.14
C GLY A 23 -3.85 3.75 -3.49
N SER A 24 -4.70 3.05 -2.72
CA SER A 24 -5.79 3.68 -1.96
C SER A 24 -5.28 4.65 -0.89
N SER A 25 -4.06 4.45 -0.39
CA SER A 25 -3.45 5.30 0.63
C SER A 25 -2.91 6.63 0.09
N ALA A 26 -2.64 6.71 -1.22
CA ALA A 26 -2.05 7.92 -1.83
C ALA A 26 -2.86 9.19 -1.55
N THR A 27 -4.19 9.12 -1.54
CA THR A 27 -5.02 10.29 -1.20
C THR A 27 -4.96 10.66 0.28
N ALA A 28 -4.90 9.69 1.18
CA ALA A 28 -4.75 9.97 2.61
C ALA A 28 -3.41 10.66 2.88
N VAL A 29 -2.34 10.17 2.26
CA VAL A 29 -1.01 10.76 2.34
C VAL A 29 -0.97 12.16 1.68
N SER A 30 -1.60 12.32 0.50
CA SER A 30 -1.71 13.63 -0.17
C SER A 30 -2.38 14.68 0.72
N ASN A 31 -3.45 14.30 1.40
CA ASN A 31 -4.15 15.20 2.31
C ASN A 31 -3.32 15.55 3.54
N LEU A 32 -2.53 14.60 4.05
CA LEU A 32 -1.67 14.81 5.21
C LEU A 32 -0.49 15.73 4.88
N LEU A 33 0.11 15.56 3.69
CA LEU A 33 1.29 16.31 3.27
C LEU A 33 0.97 17.62 2.55
N ASP A 34 -0.30 17.88 2.23
CA ASP A 34 -0.76 19.00 1.38
C ASP A 34 -0.03 19.05 0.01
N HIS A 35 0.35 17.88 -0.49
CA HIS A 35 1.01 17.67 -1.78
C HIS A 35 0.38 16.50 -2.49
N ARG A 36 0.39 16.54 -3.82
CA ARG A 36 -0.04 15.38 -4.59
C ARG A 36 0.97 14.24 -4.41
N VAL A 37 0.45 13.08 -4.05
CA VAL A 37 1.22 11.86 -3.86
C VAL A 37 0.71 10.80 -4.82
N ASP A 38 1.61 10.20 -5.58
CA ASP A 38 1.34 9.07 -6.46
C ASP A 38 2.18 7.87 -6.00
N ILE A 39 1.54 6.70 -5.87
CA ILE A 39 2.20 5.43 -5.60
C ILE A 39 1.96 4.53 -6.80
N THR A 40 3.04 4.09 -7.45
CA THR A 40 2.93 3.36 -8.72
C THR A 40 2.98 1.85 -8.54
N THR A 41 2.58 1.15 -9.60
CA THR A 41 2.51 -0.31 -9.69
C THR A 41 3.77 -1.00 -9.17
N PRO A 42 3.62 -1.97 -8.27
CA PRO A 42 4.73 -2.63 -7.65
C PRO A 42 5.41 -3.67 -8.55
N LYS A 43 6.70 -3.91 -8.25
CA LYS A 43 7.42 -5.09 -8.70
C LYS A 43 7.57 -6.05 -7.52
N VAL A 44 7.09 -7.27 -7.67
CA VAL A 44 7.15 -8.30 -6.63
C VAL A 44 8.34 -9.23 -6.87
N THR A 45 9.13 -9.46 -5.83
CA THR A 45 10.26 -10.40 -5.84
C THR A 45 10.20 -11.30 -4.62
N VAL A 46 10.73 -12.53 -4.75
CA VAL A 46 10.88 -13.45 -3.63
C VAL A 46 12.36 -13.71 -3.43
N VAL A 47 12.87 -13.46 -2.23
CA VAL A 47 14.29 -13.54 -1.91
C VAL A 47 14.52 -14.33 -0.62
N PRO A 48 15.60 -15.10 -0.51
CA PRO A 48 16.02 -15.68 0.77
C PRO A 48 16.32 -14.57 1.78
N ILE A 49 15.93 -14.76 3.04
CA ILE A 49 16.25 -13.80 4.12
C ILE A 49 17.76 -13.54 4.16
N SER A 50 18.57 -14.60 4.01
CA SER A 50 20.04 -14.50 4.04
C SER A 50 20.63 -13.69 2.89
N GLU A 51 19.95 -13.61 1.75
CA GLU A 51 20.43 -12.89 0.56
C GLU A 51 19.82 -11.49 0.41
N PHE A 52 18.82 -11.14 1.25
CA PHE A 52 18.20 -9.83 1.21
C PHE A 52 19.22 -8.74 1.57
N THR A 53 19.24 -7.68 0.77
CA THR A 53 20.07 -6.48 0.99
C THR A 53 19.25 -5.23 0.79
N LEU A 54 19.63 -4.13 1.41
CA LEU A 54 18.96 -2.83 1.25
C LEU A 54 19.29 -2.18 -0.10
N GLY A 55 20.45 -2.50 -0.66
CA GLY A 55 20.88 -1.93 -1.95
C GLY A 55 20.87 -0.39 -1.95
N GLU A 56 20.16 0.20 -2.88
CA GLU A 56 20.05 1.67 -3.02
C GLU A 56 19.15 2.35 -1.97
N LEU A 57 18.53 1.58 -1.07
CA LEU A 57 17.77 2.15 0.04
C LEU A 57 18.67 2.65 1.19
N GLU A 58 19.94 2.27 1.24
CA GLU A 58 20.86 2.68 2.30
C GLU A 58 21.23 4.18 2.23
N PRO A 59 21.26 4.90 3.36
CA PRO A 59 20.79 4.48 4.68
C PRO A 59 19.27 4.41 4.75
N ALA A 60 18.74 3.39 5.41
CA ALA A 60 17.32 3.09 5.43
C ALA A 60 16.69 3.15 6.84
N ILE A 61 15.40 3.34 6.87
CA ILE A 61 14.56 3.30 8.06
C ILE A 61 13.48 2.25 7.83
N GLY A 62 13.27 1.38 8.81
CA GLY A 62 12.20 0.39 8.81
C GLY A 62 11.01 0.87 9.64
N VAL A 63 9.80 0.57 9.16
CA VAL A 63 8.56 0.73 9.93
C VAL A 63 7.78 -0.58 9.88
N GLU A 64 7.63 -1.23 11.02
CA GLU A 64 6.85 -2.46 11.17
C GLU A 64 5.41 -2.15 11.54
N ILE A 65 4.47 -2.77 10.86
CA ILE A 65 3.05 -2.74 11.12
C ILE A 65 2.54 -4.18 11.19
N LYS A 66 1.95 -4.57 12.32
CA LYS A 66 1.38 -5.91 12.53
C LYS A 66 -0.10 -5.91 12.20
N TYR A 67 -0.58 -6.97 11.56
CA TYR A 67 -2.00 -7.22 11.48
C TYR A 67 -2.48 -7.79 12.82
N VAL A 68 -3.53 -7.21 13.37
CA VAL A 68 -4.13 -7.62 14.65
C VAL A 68 -5.45 -8.36 14.47
N SER A 69 -6.04 -8.29 13.28
CA SER A 69 -7.17 -9.11 12.87
C SER A 69 -7.29 -9.13 11.34
N GLY A 70 -7.91 -10.18 10.83
CA GLY A 70 -8.20 -10.35 9.40
C GLY A 70 -7.05 -10.93 8.57
N LEU A 71 -5.83 -10.71 8.96
CA LEU A 71 -4.61 -11.28 8.40
C LEU A 71 -3.65 -11.61 9.55
N GLU A 72 -2.71 -12.53 9.31
CA GLU A 72 -1.66 -12.89 10.27
C GLU A 72 -0.29 -12.45 9.75
N GLY A 73 0.53 -11.85 10.64
CA GLY A 73 1.88 -11.42 10.30
C GLY A 73 2.07 -9.91 10.36
N SER A 74 3.18 -9.47 9.81
CA SER A 74 3.56 -8.05 9.75
C SER A 74 4.02 -7.64 8.36
N ASN A 75 3.81 -6.37 8.06
CA ASN A 75 4.44 -5.66 6.97
C ASN A 75 5.57 -4.80 7.50
N ILE A 76 6.70 -4.82 6.83
CA ILE A 76 7.83 -3.95 7.12
C ILE A 76 8.05 -3.05 5.90
N MET A 77 7.88 -1.76 6.11
CA MET A 77 8.15 -0.73 5.10
C MET A 77 9.59 -0.26 5.26
N LEU A 78 10.35 -0.28 4.17
CA LEU A 78 11.72 0.20 4.13
C LEU A 78 11.79 1.47 3.29
N LEU A 79 12.21 2.57 3.90
CA LEU A 79 12.31 3.88 3.27
C LEU A 79 13.74 4.40 3.37
N LYS A 80 14.18 5.17 2.37
CA LYS A 80 15.44 5.90 2.46
C LYS A 80 15.37 6.96 3.55
N ARG A 81 16.46 7.13 4.28
CA ARG A 81 16.57 8.19 5.30
C ARG A 81 16.31 9.58 4.71
N SER A 82 16.79 9.83 3.49
CA SER A 82 16.57 11.09 2.77
C SER A 82 15.10 11.36 2.49
N ASP A 83 14.33 10.32 2.14
CA ASP A 83 12.90 10.44 1.85
C ASP A 83 12.11 10.71 3.14
N VAL A 84 12.49 10.00 4.21
CA VAL A 84 11.92 10.24 5.53
C VAL A 84 12.17 11.67 5.99
N LYS A 85 13.39 12.21 5.78
CA LYS A 85 13.71 13.60 6.06
C LYS A 85 12.79 14.55 5.29
N ALA A 86 12.69 14.39 3.98
CA ALA A 86 11.83 15.24 3.14
C ALA A 86 10.35 15.21 3.58
N ILE A 87 9.84 14.03 3.94
CA ILE A 87 8.49 13.85 4.46
C ILE A 87 8.32 14.57 5.81
N VAL A 88 9.28 14.44 6.71
CA VAL A 88 9.24 15.11 8.03
C VAL A 88 9.29 16.63 7.85
N GLU A 89 10.10 17.14 6.94
CA GLU A 89 10.16 18.58 6.61
C GLU A 89 8.80 19.11 6.12
N LEU A 90 8.10 18.35 5.27
CA LEU A 90 6.74 18.70 4.84
C LEU A 90 5.75 18.70 6.01
N LEU A 91 5.78 17.68 6.86
CA LEU A 91 4.88 17.56 8.00
C LEU A 91 5.10 18.67 9.05
N MET A 92 6.35 19.06 9.24
CA MET A 92 6.73 20.09 10.20
C MET A 92 6.69 21.51 9.63
N GLY A 93 6.61 21.65 8.30
CA GLY A 93 6.64 22.95 7.61
C GLY A 93 7.97 23.70 7.78
N THR A 94 9.07 22.97 7.94
CA THR A 94 10.40 23.55 8.18
C THR A 94 11.49 22.68 7.52
N GLU A 95 12.50 23.34 6.97
CA GLU A 95 13.69 22.65 6.47
C GLU A 95 14.60 22.24 7.64
N ILE A 96 15.18 21.05 7.55
CA ILE A 96 16.11 20.49 8.53
C ILE A 96 17.45 20.29 7.83
N PRO A 97 18.55 20.91 8.28
CA PRO A 97 19.88 20.65 7.75
C PRO A 97 20.21 19.16 7.83
N GLU A 98 20.95 18.61 6.83
CA GLU A 98 21.26 17.17 6.78
C GLU A 98 22.01 16.68 8.02
N GLU A 99 22.92 17.50 8.52
CA GLU A 99 23.69 17.26 9.73
C GLU A 99 22.88 17.29 11.02
N GLU A 100 21.69 17.92 11.01
CA GLU A 100 20.80 18.04 12.16
C GLU A 100 19.65 17.02 12.12
N PHE A 101 19.46 16.33 10.98
CA PHE A 101 18.41 15.34 10.86
C PHE A 101 18.75 14.06 11.65
N GLU A 102 18.06 13.87 12.73
CA GLU A 102 18.17 12.70 13.60
C GLU A 102 16.80 12.01 13.75
N LEU A 103 16.83 10.68 13.94
CA LEU A 103 15.66 9.89 14.33
C LEU A 103 15.37 10.07 15.83
N ASN A 104 14.97 11.26 16.20
CA ASN A 104 14.51 11.57 17.55
C ASN A 104 13.01 11.25 17.71
N GLU A 105 12.49 11.41 18.91
CA GLU A 105 11.09 11.11 19.23
C GLU A 105 10.10 11.86 18.33
N LEU A 106 10.39 13.10 17.97
CA LEU A 106 9.53 13.93 17.12
C LEU A 106 9.50 13.44 15.66
N THR A 107 10.67 13.17 15.08
CA THR A 107 10.77 12.66 13.69
C THR A 107 10.20 11.25 13.57
N ILE A 108 10.42 10.40 14.58
CA ILE A 108 9.81 9.08 14.67
C ILE A 108 8.29 9.18 14.72
N SER A 109 7.75 10.07 15.56
CA SER A 109 6.30 10.27 15.66
C SER A 109 5.68 10.74 14.36
N ALA A 110 6.34 11.65 13.63
CA ALA A 110 5.88 12.14 12.34
C ALA A 110 5.83 11.01 11.29
N VAL A 111 6.88 10.18 11.21
CA VAL A 111 6.92 9.01 10.31
C VAL A 111 5.86 7.99 10.67
N CYS A 112 5.70 7.68 11.95
CA CYS A 112 4.68 6.73 12.42
C CYS A 112 3.27 7.23 12.11
N GLU A 113 3.00 8.54 12.21
CA GLU A 113 1.70 9.11 11.82
C GLU A 113 1.44 8.96 10.32
N LEU A 114 2.44 9.28 9.47
CA LEU A 114 2.34 9.04 8.03
C LEU A 114 2.01 7.58 7.74
N MET A 115 2.77 6.65 8.33
CA MET A 115 2.58 5.21 8.13
C MET A 115 1.22 4.74 8.66
N ASN A 116 0.75 5.29 9.76
CA ASN A 116 -0.56 4.99 10.32
C ASN A 116 -1.68 5.40 9.35
N GLN A 117 -1.62 6.59 8.77
CA GLN A 117 -2.58 7.05 7.78
C GLN A 117 -2.53 6.20 6.50
N MET A 118 -1.33 5.93 6.00
CA MET A 118 -1.11 5.13 4.81
C MET A 118 -1.64 3.70 4.99
N MET A 119 -1.20 3.02 6.03
CA MET A 119 -1.59 1.63 6.28
C MET A 119 -3.02 1.49 6.80
N GLY A 120 -3.57 2.52 7.44
CA GLY A 120 -4.99 2.58 7.80
C GLY A 120 -5.89 2.58 6.56
N ALA A 121 -5.56 3.40 5.56
CA ALA A 121 -6.25 3.39 4.27
C ALA A 121 -6.06 2.06 3.52
N ALA A 122 -4.83 1.54 3.50
CA ALA A 122 -4.50 0.26 2.89
C ALA A 122 -5.27 -0.92 3.54
N SER A 123 -5.37 -0.96 4.87
CA SER A 123 -6.11 -2.00 5.59
C SER A 123 -7.62 -1.92 5.36
N THR A 124 -8.15 -0.73 5.14
CA THR A 124 -9.55 -0.53 4.73
C THR A 124 -9.80 -1.12 3.34
N ALA A 125 -8.93 -0.83 2.37
CA ALA A 125 -9.02 -1.41 1.04
C ALA A 125 -8.88 -2.95 1.06
N LEU A 126 -7.97 -3.48 1.88
CA LEU A 126 -7.84 -4.92 2.10
C LEU A 126 -9.09 -5.52 2.75
N SER A 127 -9.73 -4.82 3.69
CA SER A 127 -10.97 -5.27 4.32
C SER A 127 -12.09 -5.42 3.31
N ASP A 128 -12.25 -4.43 2.46
CA ASP A 128 -13.26 -4.44 1.39
C ASP A 128 -12.98 -5.58 0.41
N PHE A 129 -11.73 -5.73 0.02
CA PHE A 129 -11.30 -6.78 -0.90
C PHE A 129 -11.48 -8.19 -0.33
N LEU A 130 -11.04 -8.43 0.90
CA LEU A 130 -11.11 -9.73 1.56
C LEU A 130 -12.51 -10.06 2.10
N GLY A 131 -13.44 -9.09 2.12
CA GLY A 131 -14.77 -9.24 2.69
C GLY A 131 -14.78 -9.52 4.19
N ARG A 132 -13.73 -9.13 4.90
CA ARG A 132 -13.59 -9.28 6.36
C ARG A 132 -12.79 -8.11 6.94
N PRO A 133 -13.02 -7.70 8.20
CA PRO A 133 -12.26 -6.63 8.83
C PRO A 133 -10.78 -6.97 8.93
N VAL A 134 -9.93 -6.09 8.39
CA VAL A 134 -8.48 -6.13 8.56
C VAL A 134 -8.08 -4.95 9.41
N ASN A 135 -7.45 -5.21 10.56
CA ASN A 135 -6.98 -4.17 11.45
C ASN A 135 -5.48 -4.29 11.68
N ILE A 136 -4.84 -3.15 11.91
CA ILE A 136 -3.40 -3.03 12.11
C ILE A 136 -3.07 -2.52 13.51
N SER A 137 -1.85 -2.81 13.95
CA SER A 137 -1.25 -2.21 15.14
C SER A 137 -0.77 -0.79 14.85
N THR A 138 -0.43 -0.05 15.90
CA THR A 138 0.35 1.18 15.77
C THR A 138 1.70 0.86 15.11
N PRO A 139 2.12 1.64 14.09
CA PRO A 139 3.41 1.50 13.45
C PRO A 139 4.58 1.65 14.45
N GLN A 140 5.63 0.87 14.25
CA GLN A 140 6.86 0.93 15.05
C GLN A 140 8.05 1.13 14.12
N SER A 141 8.72 2.27 14.23
CA SER A 141 9.93 2.55 13.45
C SER A 141 11.16 1.98 14.14
N PHE A 142 12.17 1.64 13.34
CA PHE A 142 13.46 1.16 13.80
C PHE A 142 14.55 1.54 12.79
N SER A 143 15.80 1.66 13.29
CA SER A 143 16.96 1.86 12.43
C SER A 143 17.39 0.55 11.77
N LEU A 144 18.00 0.65 10.60
CA LEU A 144 18.55 -0.47 9.83
C LEU A 144 20.09 -0.42 9.82
N ASP A 145 20.70 0.08 10.88
CA ASP A 145 22.17 0.19 11.00
C ASP A 145 22.85 -1.19 11.05
N ASP A 146 22.20 -2.22 11.59
CA ASP A 146 22.63 -3.62 11.53
C ASP A 146 21.55 -4.50 10.89
N LEU A 147 21.63 -4.64 9.57
CA LEU A 147 20.67 -5.43 8.81
C LEU A 147 20.64 -6.91 9.23
N GLU A 148 21.77 -7.49 9.63
CA GLU A 148 21.82 -8.90 10.03
C GLU A 148 21.15 -9.13 11.39
N GLU A 149 21.21 -8.18 12.30
CA GLU A 149 20.42 -8.20 13.53
C GLU A 149 18.93 -8.09 13.24
N ILE A 150 18.52 -7.14 12.40
CA ILE A 150 17.13 -6.94 12.00
C ILE A 150 16.56 -8.17 11.29
N LYS A 151 17.33 -8.83 10.42
CA LYS A 151 16.91 -10.09 9.79
C LYS A 151 16.58 -11.16 10.83
N ARG A 152 17.39 -11.28 11.88
CA ARG A 152 17.15 -12.26 12.94
C ARG A 152 15.94 -11.92 13.81
N GLU A 153 15.74 -10.63 14.07
CA GLU A 153 14.72 -10.19 15.03
C GLU A 153 13.34 -9.97 14.41
N ARG A 154 13.29 -9.57 13.14
CA ARG A 154 12.04 -9.08 12.52
C ARG A 154 11.61 -9.81 11.26
N PHE A 155 12.55 -10.41 10.52
CA PHE A 155 12.21 -11.10 9.28
C PHE A 155 11.87 -12.57 9.57
N HIS A 156 10.61 -12.82 9.90
CA HIS A 156 10.14 -14.15 10.24
C HIS A 156 9.38 -14.75 9.05
N SER A 157 9.82 -15.94 8.63
CA SER A 157 9.14 -16.77 7.64
C SER A 157 9.51 -18.22 7.87
N GLU A 158 8.53 -19.12 7.85
CA GLU A 158 8.76 -20.56 8.01
C GLU A 158 9.58 -21.14 6.85
N THR A 159 9.48 -20.50 5.68
CA THR A 159 10.21 -20.91 4.47
C THR A 159 11.64 -20.37 4.40
N GLY A 160 12.01 -19.44 5.29
CA GLY A 160 13.28 -18.70 5.20
C GLY A 160 13.35 -17.74 4.01
N MET A 161 12.20 -17.45 3.38
CA MET A 161 12.08 -16.56 2.22
C MET A 161 11.20 -15.37 2.58
N LEU A 162 11.43 -14.24 1.90
CA LEU A 162 10.63 -13.03 2.00
C LEU A 162 10.01 -12.69 0.65
N VAL A 163 8.86 -12.05 0.69
CA VAL A 163 8.25 -11.36 -0.45
C VAL A 163 8.55 -9.88 -0.30
N ALA A 164 9.29 -9.32 -1.25
CA ALA A 164 9.61 -7.91 -1.32
C ALA A 164 8.84 -7.26 -2.47
N VAL A 165 8.07 -6.24 -2.15
CA VAL A 165 7.23 -5.49 -3.08
C VAL A 165 7.78 -4.08 -3.20
N HIS A 166 8.30 -3.74 -4.37
CA HIS A 166 8.98 -2.49 -4.67
C HIS A 166 8.01 -1.49 -5.27
N PHE A 167 7.88 -0.33 -4.67
CA PHE A 167 7.01 0.75 -5.12
C PHE A 167 7.81 2.01 -5.43
N ILE A 168 7.29 2.82 -6.34
CA ILE A 168 7.76 4.20 -6.52
C ILE A 168 6.79 5.13 -5.81
N LEU A 169 7.30 5.93 -4.90
CA LEU A 169 6.62 7.04 -4.26
C LEU A 169 7.03 8.34 -4.98
N GLU A 170 6.06 9.09 -5.45
CA GLU A 170 6.28 10.41 -6.01
C GLU A 170 5.45 11.43 -5.23
N ILE A 171 6.13 12.43 -4.65
CA ILE A 171 5.51 13.60 -4.01
C ILE A 171 5.82 14.78 -4.91
N GLU A 172 4.77 15.38 -5.48
CA GLU A 172 4.89 16.41 -6.52
C GLU A 172 5.76 17.59 -6.07
N GLY A 173 6.81 17.85 -6.83
CA GLY A 173 7.77 18.93 -6.56
C GLY A 173 8.76 18.67 -5.42
N VAL A 174 8.71 17.51 -4.76
CA VAL A 174 9.53 17.20 -3.59
C VAL A 174 10.47 16.02 -3.83
N LEU A 175 9.91 14.83 -4.10
CA LEU A 175 10.73 13.63 -4.30
C LEU A 175 10.06 12.64 -5.25
N LYS A 176 10.91 11.81 -5.87
CA LYS A 176 10.52 10.57 -6.54
C LYS A 176 11.51 9.51 -6.14
N SER A 177 11.08 8.50 -5.42
CA SER A 177 11.94 7.50 -4.81
C SER A 177 11.29 6.14 -4.74
N GLU A 178 12.12 5.10 -4.58
CA GLU A 178 11.67 3.73 -4.33
C GLU A 178 11.57 3.48 -2.82
N PHE A 179 10.50 2.81 -2.42
CA PHE A 179 10.40 2.17 -1.12
C PHE A 179 10.01 0.69 -1.28
N VAL A 180 10.33 -0.11 -0.29
CA VAL A 180 10.08 -1.55 -0.33
C VAL A 180 9.19 -1.97 0.83
N ASN A 181 8.16 -2.75 0.51
CA ASN A 181 7.35 -3.43 1.51
C ASN A 181 7.80 -4.90 1.58
N ILE A 182 8.13 -5.35 2.77
CA ILE A 182 8.55 -6.73 3.04
C ILE A 182 7.48 -7.44 3.84
N MET A 183 7.18 -8.68 3.45
CA MET A 183 6.30 -9.57 4.19
C MET A 183 6.80 -11.02 4.12
N SER A 184 6.28 -11.86 5.01
CA SER A 184 6.54 -13.30 4.96
C SER A 184 5.83 -13.95 3.76
N VAL A 185 6.31 -15.11 3.36
CA VAL A 185 5.65 -15.94 2.33
C VAL A 185 4.24 -16.35 2.77
N GLU A 186 4.07 -16.63 4.06
CA GLU A 186 2.81 -17.04 4.66
C GLU A 186 1.75 -15.94 4.51
N LEU A 187 2.11 -14.70 4.86
CA LEU A 187 1.24 -13.53 4.70
C LEU A 187 0.91 -13.28 3.22
N ALA A 188 1.90 -13.39 2.34
CA ALA A 188 1.69 -13.23 0.90
C ALA A 188 0.73 -14.28 0.32
N ARG A 189 0.81 -15.54 0.78
CA ARG A 189 -0.15 -16.59 0.42
C ARG A 189 -1.55 -16.32 0.96
N GLU A 190 -1.67 -15.77 2.15
CA GLU A 190 -2.96 -15.41 2.71
C GLU A 190 -3.63 -14.28 1.92
N LEU A 191 -2.84 -13.34 1.42
CA LEU A 191 -3.31 -12.31 0.49
C LEU A 191 -3.73 -12.91 -0.86
N GLU A 192 -2.90 -13.78 -1.45
CA GLU A 192 -3.15 -14.41 -2.75
C GLU A 192 -4.37 -15.34 -2.74
N GLY A 193 -4.54 -16.16 -1.69
CA GLY A 193 -5.63 -17.14 -1.59
C GLY A 193 -7.04 -16.56 -1.64
N LYS A 194 -7.16 -15.23 -1.73
CA LYS A 194 -8.40 -14.47 -1.95
C LYS A 194 -8.24 -13.42 -3.06
N SER A 195 -7.36 -13.69 -4.02
CA SER A 195 -7.12 -12.83 -5.19
C SER A 195 -8.40 -12.55 -5.99
N PRO A 196 -8.49 -11.38 -6.65
CA PRO A 196 -9.58 -11.06 -7.59
C PRO A 196 -9.78 -12.08 -8.71
N ILE A 197 -8.84 -13.03 -8.89
CA ILE A 197 -8.96 -14.10 -9.88
C ILE A 197 -10.14 -15.04 -9.57
N ASP A 198 -10.60 -15.10 -8.32
CA ASP A 198 -11.81 -15.83 -7.92
C ASP A 198 -13.11 -15.05 -8.20
N PHE A 199 -13.01 -13.77 -8.54
CA PHE A 199 -14.15 -13.05 -9.10
C PHE A 199 -14.27 -13.36 -10.59
N PRO A 200 -15.49 -13.59 -11.11
CA PRO A 200 -15.66 -13.73 -12.55
C PRO A 200 -15.05 -12.50 -13.23
N ARG A 201 -14.02 -12.71 -14.05
CA ARG A 201 -13.31 -11.64 -14.77
C ARG A 201 -14.25 -10.68 -15.48
N GLU A 202 -15.42 -11.16 -15.91
CA GLU A 202 -16.48 -10.39 -16.55
C GLU A 202 -17.08 -9.32 -15.62
N THR A 203 -17.23 -9.60 -14.33
CA THR A 203 -17.84 -8.66 -13.38
C THR A 203 -16.85 -7.55 -12.98
N ALA A 204 -15.59 -7.91 -12.73
CA ALA A 204 -14.54 -6.94 -12.40
C ALA A 204 -14.18 -6.07 -13.60
N MET A 205 -14.07 -6.66 -14.81
CA MET A 205 -13.82 -5.92 -16.04
C MET A 205 -15.00 -5.04 -16.45
N GLY A 206 -16.23 -5.50 -16.21
CA GLY A 206 -17.42 -4.70 -16.48
C GLY A 206 -17.53 -3.48 -15.57
N ALA A 207 -17.26 -3.63 -14.28
CA ALA A 207 -17.24 -2.53 -13.32
C ALA A 207 -16.10 -1.54 -13.61
N LEU A 208 -14.92 -2.03 -13.98
CA LEU A 208 -13.78 -1.21 -14.37
C LEU A 208 -14.02 -0.49 -15.70
N ALA A 209 -14.62 -1.14 -16.69
CA ALA A 209 -14.95 -0.55 -17.99
C ALA A 209 -16.01 0.56 -17.85
N LEU A 210 -17.01 0.37 -17.01
CA LEU A 210 -18.01 1.41 -16.68
C LEU A 210 -17.35 2.61 -15.96
N TYR A 211 -16.42 2.34 -15.08
CA TYR A 211 -15.64 3.36 -14.39
C TYR A 211 -14.75 4.17 -15.35
N ILE A 212 -14.00 3.48 -16.23
CA ILE A 212 -13.08 4.13 -17.18
C ILE A 212 -13.83 4.89 -18.26
N SER A 213 -14.96 4.36 -18.77
CA SER A 213 -15.74 5.00 -19.84
C SER A 213 -16.39 6.31 -19.42
N ASP A 214 -16.56 6.54 -18.13
CA ASP A 214 -17.28 7.71 -17.60
C ASP A 214 -16.38 8.73 -16.86
N GLN A 215 -15.05 8.60 -16.96
CA GLN A 215 -14.12 9.57 -16.38
C GLN A 215 -14.33 11.01 -16.84
N SER A 216 -14.93 11.21 -18.02
CA SER A 216 -15.31 12.55 -18.51
C SER A 216 -16.51 13.16 -17.77
N VAL A 217 -17.27 12.34 -17.05
CA VAL A 217 -18.54 12.74 -16.38
C VAL A 217 -18.44 12.73 -14.87
N VAL A 218 -17.48 11.98 -14.32
CA VAL A 218 -17.41 11.67 -12.90
C VAL A 218 -15.97 11.82 -12.43
N ASN A 219 -15.72 12.77 -11.60
CA ASN A 219 -14.44 12.92 -10.94
C ASN A 219 -14.40 11.94 -9.76
N PHE A 220 -14.21 10.67 -10.06
CA PHE A 220 -14.02 9.64 -9.05
C PHE A 220 -12.62 9.76 -8.46
N GLN A 221 -12.55 9.84 -7.16
CA GLN A 221 -11.30 9.54 -6.48
C GLN A 221 -11.13 8.01 -6.45
N PRO A 222 -9.98 7.47 -6.86
CA PRO A 222 -9.76 6.02 -6.97
C PRO A 222 -10.11 5.22 -5.71
N MET A 223 -10.02 5.85 -4.55
CA MET A 223 -10.28 5.23 -3.26
C MET A 223 -11.73 4.85 -2.98
N ASN A 224 -12.65 5.33 -3.80
CA ASN A 224 -14.07 5.06 -3.58
C ASN A 224 -14.62 3.99 -4.51
N VAL A 225 -13.74 3.32 -5.25
CA VAL A 225 -14.10 2.16 -6.05
C VAL A 225 -13.90 0.91 -5.21
N ASN A 226 -14.98 0.39 -4.67
CA ASN A 226 -14.99 -0.97 -4.17
C ASN A 226 -14.82 -1.90 -5.36
N PHE A 227 -13.71 -2.64 -5.40
CA PHE A 227 -13.47 -3.64 -6.41
C PHE A 227 -14.60 -4.67 -6.42
N GLY A 228 -15.29 -4.77 -7.55
CA GLY A 228 -16.45 -5.65 -7.69
C GLY A 228 -17.70 -5.16 -6.98
N LEU A 229 -17.67 -3.96 -6.42
CA LEU A 229 -18.82 -3.39 -5.75
C LEU A 229 -19.19 -2.05 -6.38
N ILE A 230 -20.46 -1.89 -6.58
CA ILE A 230 -21.10 -0.65 -7.00
C ILE A 230 -20.82 0.42 -5.94
N PRO A 231 -20.51 1.65 -6.32
CA PRO A 231 -20.36 2.74 -5.35
C PRO A 231 -21.58 2.80 -4.43
N PRO A 232 -21.39 2.98 -3.11
CA PRO A 232 -22.50 3.03 -2.17
C PRO A 232 -23.57 4.04 -2.62
N LEU A 233 -24.83 3.66 -2.45
CA LEU A 233 -25.96 4.56 -2.69
C LEU A 233 -25.76 5.85 -1.88
N GLY A 234 -25.60 6.96 -2.55
CA GLY A 234 -25.35 8.26 -1.92
C GLY A 234 -23.98 8.89 -2.16
N TYR A 235 -23.15 8.27 -3.01
CA TYR A 235 -21.89 8.84 -3.43
C TYR A 235 -22.05 10.22 -4.08
N ARG A 236 -21.40 11.25 -3.52
CA ARG A 236 -21.53 12.62 -4.06
C ARG A 236 -20.53 12.87 -5.17
N VAL A 237 -21.02 12.97 -6.38
CA VAL A 237 -20.25 13.50 -7.50
C VAL A 237 -20.31 15.02 -7.49
N LYS A 238 -19.16 15.65 -7.51
CA LYS A 238 -19.12 17.10 -7.76
C LYS A 238 -19.58 17.37 -9.19
N GLY A 239 -20.76 17.95 -9.35
CA GLY A 239 -21.15 18.62 -10.58
C GLY A 239 -22.40 18.17 -11.32
N LYS A 240 -22.92 16.94 -11.19
CA LYS A 240 -24.19 16.54 -11.87
C LYS A 240 -24.95 15.47 -11.08
N ARG A 241 -25.84 15.92 -10.24
CA ARG A 241 -26.64 15.10 -9.31
C ARG A 241 -27.43 13.94 -9.93
N ASN A 242 -27.89 14.10 -11.18
CA ASN A 242 -28.82 13.14 -11.78
C ASN A 242 -28.15 11.95 -12.47
N LYS A 243 -26.93 12.10 -12.95
CA LYS A 243 -26.24 11.03 -13.68
C LYS A 243 -25.70 9.93 -12.78
N ASN A 244 -25.35 10.25 -11.53
CA ASN A 244 -24.82 9.25 -10.60
C ASN A 244 -25.85 8.27 -10.09
N ALA A 245 -27.05 8.77 -9.77
CA ALA A 245 -28.13 7.90 -9.33
C ALA A 245 -28.54 6.93 -10.46
N GLU A 246 -28.45 7.40 -11.70
CA GLU A 246 -28.79 6.60 -12.87
C GLU A 246 -27.67 5.59 -13.21
N LEU A 247 -26.41 5.96 -13.06
CA LEU A 247 -25.26 5.04 -13.21
C LEU A 247 -25.26 3.96 -12.14
N SER A 248 -25.47 4.33 -10.88
CA SER A 248 -25.58 3.38 -9.78
C SER A 248 -26.76 2.41 -9.98
N LYS A 249 -27.88 2.91 -10.51
CA LYS A 249 -29.04 2.09 -10.80
C LYS A 249 -28.80 1.13 -11.98
N ARG A 250 -28.16 1.60 -13.05
CA ARG A 250 -27.79 0.76 -14.21
C ARG A 250 -26.73 -0.28 -13.85
N ALA A 251 -25.77 0.08 -13.00
CA ALA A 251 -24.78 -0.87 -12.51
C ALA A 251 -25.43 -1.95 -11.62
N LEU A 252 -26.41 -1.60 -10.79
CA LEU A 252 -27.20 -2.56 -10.01
C LEU A 252 -28.05 -3.48 -10.89
N GLU A 253 -28.67 -2.94 -11.93
CA GLU A 253 -29.49 -3.71 -12.88
C GLU A 253 -28.64 -4.65 -13.77
N ALA A 254 -27.37 -4.32 -14.00
CA ALA A 254 -26.44 -5.16 -14.77
C ALA A 254 -25.81 -6.31 -13.96
N LEU A 255 -25.89 -6.24 -12.63
CA LEU A 255 -25.32 -7.22 -11.71
C LEU A 255 -26.37 -8.15 -11.08
N GLY A 256 -27.64 -7.91 -11.32
CA GLY A 256 -28.77 -8.77 -10.90
C GLY A 256 -29.21 -9.70 -11.98
#